data_615276e69699fa7889e549c9d95c578c
#
_entry.id   615276e69699fa7889e549c9d95c578c
#
_cell.length_a   1.000
_cell.length_b   1.000
_cell.length_c   1.000
_cell.angle_alpha   90.00
_cell.angle_beta   90.00
_cell.angle_gamma   90.00
#
_symmetry.space_group_name_H-M   'P 1'
#
loop_
_entity.id
_entity.type
_entity.pdbx_description
1 polymer ?
#
loop_
_entity_poly.entity_id
_entity_poly.type
_entity_poly.pdbx_seq_one_letter_code
_entity_poly.pdbx_strand_id
1 'polypeptide(L)'
;MLSLFDTYISSVLCYGCEIWGFHKAPDIEKVRVNYCKRILNVKTSTTNIMVYYELDIYPLIVTRKRRICKFWLKLSNANNCILKGCYEFLYDMCLKKPNNMNNWGCNIRKELGNIDLNDLWNSQAMLSKNVIFLIKKRLLDIAKQEFDAVLSVSSKCYFYQYIVTDVCLQEYLCKPIPEWYKTCITKIRLSSHKLAIEQGRYNKANRNRRTCKLCINEIEDEMHFILLCPSYVNLRKQFINRITVKCCNY
;
A
#
# COMPACT_ATOMS: atom_id res chain seq x y z
N MET A 1 -7.07 4.71 -14.83
CA MET A 1 -6.03 3.67 -15.09
C MET A 1 -5.99 2.59 -14.01
N LEU A 2 -6.07 2.90 -12.71
CA LEU A 2 -6.14 1.88 -11.65
C LEU A 2 -7.36 0.96 -11.79
N SER A 3 -8.52 1.51 -12.12
CA SER A 3 -9.75 0.73 -12.36
C SER A 3 -9.59 -0.34 -13.45
N LEU A 4 -8.83 -0.06 -14.51
CA LEU A 4 -8.53 -1.05 -15.55
C LEU A 4 -7.70 -2.22 -15.00
N PHE A 5 -6.70 -1.94 -14.16
CA PHE A 5 -5.94 -2.99 -13.51
C PHE A 5 -6.83 -3.84 -12.61
N ASP A 6 -7.65 -3.20 -11.79
CA ASP A 6 -8.49 -3.92 -10.84
C ASP A 6 -9.58 -4.76 -11.54
N THR A 7 -10.12 -4.29 -12.68
CA THR A 7 -11.14 -5.01 -13.43
C THR A 7 -10.57 -6.19 -14.22
N TYR A 8 -9.49 -5.96 -14.96
CA TYR A 8 -8.99 -6.96 -15.93
C TYR A 8 -7.83 -7.78 -15.39
N ILE A 9 -6.82 -7.14 -14.82
CA ILE A 9 -5.58 -7.81 -14.44
C ILE A 9 -5.71 -8.45 -13.06
N SER A 10 -6.25 -7.72 -12.08
CA SER A 10 -6.42 -8.24 -10.72
C SER A 10 -7.38 -9.41 -10.65
N SER A 11 -8.40 -9.46 -11.52
CA SER A 11 -9.33 -10.60 -11.61
C SER A 11 -8.64 -11.89 -12.05
N VAL A 12 -7.72 -11.80 -13.01
CA VAL A 12 -6.90 -12.93 -13.47
C VAL A 12 -5.89 -13.35 -12.40
N LEU A 13 -5.14 -12.37 -11.84
CA LEU A 13 -4.13 -12.63 -10.81
C LEU A 13 -4.69 -13.25 -9.53
N CYS A 14 -5.94 -12.94 -9.21
CA CYS A 14 -6.62 -13.45 -8.01
C CYS A 14 -7.68 -14.53 -8.34
N TYR A 15 -7.64 -15.14 -9.52
CA TYR A 15 -8.58 -16.21 -9.87
C TYR A 15 -8.44 -17.39 -8.92
N GLY A 16 -9.55 -17.85 -8.36
CA GLY A 16 -9.58 -18.95 -7.40
C GLY A 16 -8.82 -18.72 -6.09
N CYS A 17 -8.43 -17.47 -5.79
CA CYS A 17 -7.67 -17.14 -4.59
C CYS A 17 -8.39 -17.48 -3.29
N GLU A 18 -9.68 -17.74 -3.34
CA GLU A 18 -10.50 -18.22 -2.23
C GLU A 18 -9.97 -19.55 -1.67
N ILE A 19 -9.30 -20.35 -2.51
CA ILE A 19 -8.73 -21.65 -2.15
C ILE A 19 -7.25 -21.52 -1.77
N TRP A 20 -6.44 -20.87 -2.59
CA TRP A 20 -4.97 -20.84 -2.46
C TRP A 20 -4.42 -19.54 -1.84
N GLY A 21 -5.23 -18.50 -1.70
CA GLY A 21 -4.77 -17.13 -1.45
C GLY A 21 -4.24 -16.79 -0.05
N PHE A 22 -4.08 -17.77 0.84
CA PHE A 22 -3.62 -17.57 2.23
C PHE A 22 -2.15 -17.13 2.33
N HIS A 23 -1.33 -17.54 1.38
CA HIS A 23 0.10 -17.30 1.42
C HIS A 23 0.51 -16.01 0.73
N LYS A 24 1.66 -15.47 1.13
CA LYS A 24 2.30 -14.37 0.41
C LYS A 24 2.61 -14.83 -1.03
N ALA A 25 2.29 -13.97 -2.00
CA ALA A 25 2.57 -14.22 -3.41
C ALA A 25 3.32 -13.00 -3.98
N PRO A 26 4.64 -12.93 -3.77
CA PRO A 26 5.44 -11.75 -4.10
C PRO A 26 5.41 -11.41 -5.60
N ASP A 27 5.31 -12.41 -6.47
CA ASP A 27 5.27 -12.19 -7.91
C ASP A 27 3.98 -11.48 -8.35
N ILE A 28 2.83 -11.85 -7.76
CA ILE A 28 1.55 -11.18 -7.99
C ILE A 28 1.60 -9.75 -7.50
N GLU A 29 2.13 -9.51 -6.31
CA GLU A 29 2.32 -8.16 -5.76
C GLU A 29 3.27 -7.33 -6.62
N LYS A 30 4.34 -7.92 -7.14
CA LYS A 30 5.28 -7.25 -8.03
C LYS A 30 4.63 -6.76 -9.31
N VAL A 31 3.71 -7.53 -9.90
CA VAL A 31 2.95 -7.08 -11.08
C VAL A 31 2.16 -5.82 -10.76
N ARG A 32 1.38 -5.80 -9.65
CA ARG A 32 0.60 -4.64 -9.24
C ARG A 32 1.47 -3.42 -8.97
N VAL A 33 2.52 -3.59 -8.17
CA VAL A 33 3.41 -2.49 -7.79
C VAL A 33 4.11 -1.90 -9.02
N ASN A 34 4.61 -2.73 -9.92
CA ASN A 34 5.26 -2.26 -11.14
C ASN A 34 4.31 -1.51 -12.05
N TYR A 35 3.06 -1.94 -12.15
CA TYR A 35 2.02 -1.21 -12.86
C TYR A 35 1.79 0.18 -12.23
N CYS A 36 1.64 0.26 -10.91
CA CYS A 36 1.46 1.51 -10.19
C CYS A 36 2.67 2.46 -10.35
N LYS A 37 3.89 1.92 -10.26
CA LYS A 37 5.12 2.70 -10.50
C LYS A 37 5.19 3.27 -11.91
N ARG A 38 4.71 2.55 -12.92
CA ARG A 38 4.61 3.05 -14.31
C ARG A 38 3.59 4.18 -14.42
N ILE A 39 2.41 4.04 -13.82
CA ILE A 39 1.39 5.12 -13.79
C ILE A 39 1.97 6.40 -13.18
N LEU A 40 2.67 6.28 -12.05
CA LEU A 40 3.30 7.40 -11.35
C LEU A 40 4.59 7.91 -12.02
N ASN A 41 5.05 7.24 -13.07
CA ASN A 41 6.31 7.54 -13.76
C ASN A 41 7.53 7.63 -12.82
N VAL A 42 7.61 6.67 -11.87
CA VAL A 42 8.70 6.57 -10.89
C VAL A 42 9.59 5.35 -11.12
N LYS A 43 10.80 5.38 -10.56
CA LYS A 43 11.79 4.29 -10.67
C LYS A 43 11.25 2.99 -10.06
N THR A 44 11.66 1.86 -10.61
CA THR A 44 11.35 0.53 -10.05
C THR A 44 11.89 0.36 -8.62
N SER A 45 12.99 1.04 -8.30
CA SER A 45 13.61 1.07 -6.97
C SER A 45 12.86 1.92 -5.93
N THR A 46 11.80 2.65 -6.32
CA THR A 46 10.96 3.41 -5.40
C THR A 46 10.29 2.46 -4.39
N THR A 47 10.22 2.88 -3.13
CA THR A 47 9.63 2.08 -2.05
C THR A 47 8.14 1.82 -2.32
N ASN A 48 7.72 0.56 -2.24
CA ASN A 48 6.35 0.15 -2.57
C ASN A 48 5.30 0.83 -1.69
N ILE A 49 5.62 1.03 -0.42
CA ILE A 49 4.71 1.64 0.55
C ILE A 49 4.38 3.08 0.17
N MET A 50 5.37 3.88 -0.26
CA MET A 50 5.11 5.22 -0.74
C MET A 50 4.15 5.23 -1.95
N VAL A 51 4.26 4.23 -2.83
CA VAL A 51 3.35 4.07 -3.97
C VAL A 51 1.93 3.74 -3.51
N TYR A 52 1.80 2.90 -2.49
CA TYR A 52 0.50 2.53 -1.91
C TYR A 52 -0.19 3.73 -1.26
N TYR A 53 0.55 4.51 -0.47
CA TYR A 53 0.04 5.74 0.14
C TYR A 53 -0.40 6.77 -0.91
N GLU A 54 0.41 6.98 -1.95
CA GLU A 54 0.17 7.99 -2.97
C GLU A 54 -1.11 7.73 -3.79
N LEU A 55 -1.44 6.45 -4.02
CA LEU A 55 -2.53 6.01 -4.88
C LEU A 55 -3.79 5.53 -4.14
N ASP A 56 -3.82 5.58 -2.81
CA ASP A 56 -4.91 4.99 -1.99
C ASP A 56 -5.13 3.51 -2.31
N ILE A 57 -4.07 2.74 -2.34
CA ILE A 57 -4.17 1.31 -2.62
C ILE A 57 -3.49 0.47 -1.55
N TYR A 58 -3.91 -0.76 -1.45
CA TYR A 58 -3.35 -1.75 -0.54
C TYR A 58 -2.84 -2.96 -1.32
N PRO A 59 -1.92 -3.76 -0.75
CA PRO A 59 -1.43 -4.98 -1.39
C PRO A 59 -2.56 -5.94 -1.77
N LEU A 60 -2.37 -6.70 -2.84
CA LEU A 60 -3.35 -7.69 -3.31
C LEU A 60 -3.65 -8.77 -2.26
N ILE A 61 -2.73 -9.02 -1.32
CA ILE A 61 -2.97 -9.95 -0.22
C ILE A 61 -4.19 -9.53 0.62
N VAL A 62 -4.44 -8.24 0.84
CA VAL A 62 -5.63 -7.73 1.54
C VAL A 62 -6.89 -8.09 0.76
N THR A 63 -6.88 -7.89 -0.56
CA THR A 63 -8.01 -8.27 -1.44
C THR A 63 -8.24 -9.77 -1.43
N ARG A 64 -7.19 -10.59 -1.50
CA ARG A 64 -7.28 -12.05 -1.47
C ARG A 64 -7.85 -12.55 -0.14
N LYS A 65 -7.32 -12.09 0.99
CA LYS A 65 -7.81 -12.45 2.33
C LYS A 65 -9.29 -12.05 2.51
N ARG A 66 -9.68 -10.86 2.05
CA ARG A 66 -11.09 -10.46 2.05
C ARG A 66 -11.97 -11.40 1.22
N ARG A 67 -11.52 -11.83 0.03
CA ARG A 67 -12.26 -12.78 -0.82
C ARG A 67 -12.37 -14.15 -0.16
N ILE A 68 -11.32 -14.65 0.46
CA ILE A 68 -11.30 -15.90 1.24
C ILE A 68 -12.35 -15.85 2.35
N CYS A 69 -12.32 -14.79 3.18
CA CYS A 69 -13.29 -14.64 4.26
C CYS A 69 -14.74 -14.51 3.75
N LYS A 70 -14.94 -13.79 2.62
CA LYS A 70 -16.25 -13.70 1.98
C LYS A 70 -16.76 -15.06 1.49
N PHE A 71 -15.84 -15.89 0.95
CA PHE A 71 -16.17 -17.25 0.51
C PHE A 71 -16.49 -18.15 1.71
N TRP A 72 -15.71 -18.07 2.79
CA TRP A 72 -16.03 -18.76 4.05
C TRP A 72 -17.43 -18.43 4.56
N LEU A 73 -17.79 -17.14 4.60
CA LEU A 73 -19.14 -16.71 5.00
C LEU A 73 -20.24 -17.26 4.09
N LYS A 74 -19.95 -17.39 2.80
CA LYS A 74 -20.88 -18.00 1.84
C LYS A 74 -21.06 -19.50 2.12
N LEU A 75 -19.99 -20.21 2.47
CA LEU A 75 -20.05 -21.64 2.78
C LEU A 75 -20.77 -21.93 4.10
N SER A 76 -20.44 -21.17 5.15
CA SER A 76 -21.08 -21.33 6.47
C SER A 76 -22.59 -21.06 6.46
N ASN A 77 -23.07 -20.20 5.53
CA ASN A 77 -24.49 -19.89 5.33
C ASN A 77 -25.10 -20.60 4.11
N ALA A 78 -24.45 -21.64 3.58
CA ALA A 78 -24.94 -22.30 2.38
C ALA A 78 -26.25 -23.08 2.63
N ASN A 79 -27.25 -22.86 1.76
CA ASN A 79 -28.48 -23.64 1.76
C ASN A 79 -28.31 -24.98 1.04
N ASN A 80 -27.31 -25.13 0.20
CA ASN A 80 -27.00 -26.36 -0.51
C ASN A 80 -26.41 -27.40 0.46
N CYS A 81 -27.07 -28.53 0.61
CA CYS A 81 -26.71 -29.58 1.56
C CYS A 81 -25.31 -30.16 1.31
N ILE A 82 -24.89 -30.28 0.04
CA ILE A 82 -23.56 -30.81 -0.32
C ILE A 82 -22.48 -29.82 0.12
N LEU A 83 -22.63 -28.54 -0.23
CA LEU A 83 -21.65 -27.52 0.16
C LEU A 83 -21.57 -27.37 1.68
N LYS A 84 -22.69 -27.40 2.35
CA LYS A 84 -22.77 -27.33 3.82
C LYS A 84 -22.11 -28.56 4.46
N GLY A 85 -22.42 -29.76 4.00
CA GLY A 85 -21.79 -30.99 4.50
C GLY A 85 -20.29 -31.04 4.28
N CYS A 86 -19.79 -30.57 3.11
CA CYS A 86 -18.36 -30.44 2.87
C CYS A 86 -17.70 -29.45 3.85
N TYR A 87 -18.35 -28.32 4.11
CA TYR A 87 -17.84 -27.34 5.06
C TYR A 87 -17.82 -27.88 6.50
N GLU A 88 -18.90 -28.53 6.96
CA GLU A 88 -18.99 -29.17 8.27
C GLU A 88 -17.89 -30.23 8.46
N PHE A 89 -17.65 -31.05 7.44
CA PHE A 89 -16.55 -32.02 7.46
C PHE A 89 -15.18 -31.35 7.62
N LEU A 90 -14.90 -30.27 6.88
CA LEU A 90 -13.65 -29.51 7.01
C LEU A 90 -13.51 -28.86 8.40
N TYR A 91 -14.61 -28.38 8.95
CA TYR A 91 -14.68 -27.81 10.29
C TYR A 91 -14.37 -28.85 11.37
N ASP A 92 -15.01 -30.02 11.30
CA ASP A 92 -14.74 -31.16 12.22
C ASP A 92 -13.28 -31.63 12.14
N MET A 93 -12.76 -31.72 10.93
CA MET A 93 -11.34 -32.03 10.73
C MET A 93 -10.41 -31.00 11.36
N CYS A 94 -10.77 -29.73 11.33
CA CYS A 94 -10.03 -28.66 11.98
C CYS A 94 -10.10 -28.74 13.50
N LEU A 95 -11.21 -29.17 14.08
CA LEU A 95 -11.34 -29.40 15.52
C LEU A 95 -10.47 -30.56 15.99
N LYS A 96 -10.44 -31.66 15.23
CA LYS A 96 -9.65 -32.86 15.54
C LYS A 96 -8.13 -32.63 15.39
N LYS A 97 -7.72 -31.84 14.38
CA LYS A 97 -6.31 -31.55 14.06
C LYS A 97 -6.13 -30.05 13.78
N PRO A 98 -6.12 -29.20 14.80
CA PRO A 98 -6.15 -27.74 14.65
C PRO A 98 -4.92 -27.15 13.94
N ASN A 99 -3.79 -27.86 13.93
CA ASN A 99 -2.54 -27.41 13.29
C ASN A 99 -2.33 -27.98 11.88
N ASN A 100 -3.33 -28.64 11.31
CA ASN A 100 -3.22 -29.18 9.95
C ASN A 100 -3.32 -28.06 8.90
N MET A 101 -2.17 -27.59 8.43
CA MET A 101 -2.07 -26.51 7.43
C MET A 101 -2.62 -26.89 6.03
N ASN A 102 -2.84 -28.19 5.78
CA ASN A 102 -3.45 -28.63 4.53
C ASN A 102 -4.97 -28.56 4.55
N ASN A 103 -5.57 -28.31 5.73
CA ASN A 103 -7.00 -28.10 5.85
C ASN A 103 -7.35 -26.62 5.64
N TRP A 104 -8.20 -26.34 4.66
CA TRP A 104 -8.66 -25.00 4.34
C TRP A 104 -9.36 -24.32 5.52
N GLY A 105 -10.15 -25.06 6.32
CA GLY A 105 -10.80 -24.56 7.54
C GLY A 105 -9.79 -24.10 8.59
N CYS A 106 -8.71 -24.87 8.80
CA CYS A 106 -7.62 -24.48 9.71
C CYS A 106 -6.94 -23.19 9.26
N ASN A 107 -6.77 -23.01 7.95
CA ASN A 107 -6.20 -21.76 7.41
C ASN A 107 -7.13 -20.56 7.63
N ILE A 108 -8.46 -20.73 7.47
CA ILE A 108 -9.45 -19.68 7.81
C ILE A 108 -9.36 -19.32 9.30
N ARG A 109 -9.36 -20.31 10.18
CA ARG A 109 -9.22 -20.10 11.63
C ARG A 109 -7.98 -19.27 11.95
N LYS A 110 -6.85 -19.64 11.36
CA LYS A 110 -5.59 -18.90 11.52
C LYS A 110 -5.69 -17.47 11.01
N GLU A 111 -6.30 -17.25 9.84
CA GLU A 111 -6.45 -15.89 9.28
C GLU A 111 -7.39 -15.02 10.14
N LEU A 112 -8.47 -15.58 10.67
CA LEU A 112 -9.33 -14.88 11.62
C LEU A 112 -8.59 -14.55 12.93
N GLY A 113 -7.73 -15.45 13.41
CA GLY A 113 -6.86 -15.20 14.55
C GLY A 113 -5.87 -14.07 14.31
N ASN A 114 -5.28 -14.00 13.12
CA ASN A 114 -4.33 -12.95 12.75
C ASN A 114 -4.96 -11.53 12.73
N ILE A 115 -6.28 -11.44 12.69
CA ILE A 115 -7.05 -10.18 12.69
C ILE A 115 -7.89 -9.99 13.96
N ASP A 116 -7.60 -10.76 15.03
CA ASP A 116 -8.29 -10.73 16.31
C ASP A 116 -9.81 -10.99 16.24
N LEU A 117 -10.22 -11.90 15.35
CA LEU A 117 -11.63 -12.29 15.15
C LEU A 117 -11.86 -13.80 15.35
N ASN A 118 -11.15 -14.41 16.30
CA ASN A 118 -11.31 -15.83 16.63
C ASN A 118 -12.74 -16.20 17.05
N ASP A 119 -13.43 -15.29 17.72
CA ASP A 119 -14.79 -15.52 18.20
C ASP A 119 -15.77 -15.81 17.06
N LEU A 120 -15.53 -15.24 15.88
CA LEU A 120 -16.34 -15.52 14.69
C LEU A 120 -16.18 -16.98 14.23
N TRP A 121 -14.98 -17.53 14.36
CA TRP A 121 -14.73 -18.93 14.05
C TRP A 121 -15.40 -19.85 15.10
N ASN A 122 -15.31 -19.52 16.37
CA ASN A 122 -15.80 -20.36 17.45
C ASN A 122 -17.33 -20.36 17.51
N SER A 123 -17.97 -19.23 17.29
CA SER A 123 -19.41 -19.10 17.39
C SER A 123 -20.15 -19.70 16.19
N GLN A 124 -19.53 -19.77 15.00
CA GLN A 124 -20.17 -20.22 13.73
C GLN A 124 -21.59 -19.63 13.54
N ALA A 125 -21.88 -18.56 14.28
CA ALA A 125 -23.19 -17.94 14.29
C ALA A 125 -23.53 -17.34 12.92
N MET A 126 -24.82 -17.13 12.65
CA MET A 126 -25.31 -16.49 11.42
C MET A 126 -24.52 -15.21 11.11
N LEU A 127 -23.60 -15.32 10.16
CA LEU A 127 -22.63 -14.29 9.87
C LEU A 127 -23.27 -13.25 8.94
N SER A 128 -23.54 -12.09 9.49
CA SER A 128 -24.21 -10.98 8.79
C SER A 128 -23.26 -10.26 7.82
N LYS A 129 -23.81 -9.43 6.94
CA LYS A 129 -23.05 -8.54 6.05
C LYS A 129 -22.08 -7.61 6.84
N ASN A 130 -22.40 -7.29 8.09
CA ASN A 130 -21.59 -6.45 8.97
C ASN A 130 -20.24 -7.10 9.31
N VAL A 131 -20.19 -8.44 9.37
CA VAL A 131 -18.95 -9.19 9.60
C VAL A 131 -17.96 -8.99 8.46
N ILE A 132 -18.43 -8.96 7.20
CA ILE A 132 -17.54 -8.69 6.05
C ILE A 132 -16.92 -7.29 6.13
N PHE A 133 -17.71 -6.31 6.59
CA PHE A 133 -17.21 -4.95 6.80
C PHE A 133 -16.17 -4.91 7.90
N LEU A 134 -16.41 -5.58 9.03
CA LEU A 134 -15.48 -5.67 10.15
C LEU A 134 -14.15 -6.33 9.73
N ILE A 135 -14.23 -7.47 9.04
CA ILE A 135 -13.04 -8.17 8.50
C ILE A 135 -12.26 -7.24 7.56
N LYS A 136 -12.94 -6.55 6.64
CA LYS A 136 -12.30 -5.59 5.74
C LYS A 136 -11.56 -4.51 6.53
N LYS A 137 -12.22 -3.91 7.51
CA LYS A 137 -11.65 -2.85 8.34
C LYS A 137 -10.38 -3.34 9.04
N ARG A 138 -10.44 -4.48 9.73
CA ARG A 138 -9.29 -5.07 10.42
C ARG A 138 -8.09 -5.36 9.49
N LEU A 139 -8.36 -5.91 8.30
CA LEU A 139 -7.31 -6.17 7.30
C LEU A 139 -6.63 -4.88 6.83
N LEU A 140 -7.40 -3.80 6.65
CA LEU A 140 -6.86 -2.49 6.26
C LEU A 140 -6.06 -1.86 7.40
N ASP A 141 -6.55 -1.94 8.65
CA ASP A 141 -5.87 -1.40 9.83
C ASP A 141 -4.50 -2.07 10.02
N ILE A 142 -4.43 -3.41 9.90
CA ILE A 142 -3.17 -4.16 9.99
C ILE A 142 -2.22 -3.75 8.86
N ALA A 143 -2.71 -3.69 7.63
CA ALA A 143 -1.87 -3.28 6.50
C ALA A 143 -1.34 -1.85 6.66
N LYS A 144 -2.14 -0.94 7.22
CA LYS A 144 -1.71 0.43 7.54
C LYS A 144 -0.63 0.43 8.62
N GLN A 145 -0.80 -0.33 9.71
CA GLN A 145 0.21 -0.46 10.76
C GLN A 145 1.56 -0.98 10.21
N GLU A 146 1.52 -1.99 9.33
CA GLU A 146 2.73 -2.48 8.65
C GLU A 146 3.37 -1.38 7.79
N PHE A 147 2.58 -0.56 7.12
CA PHE A 147 3.07 0.56 6.31
C PHE A 147 3.73 1.62 7.19
N ASP A 148 3.06 2.04 8.27
CA ASP A 148 3.57 3.06 9.19
C ASP A 148 4.89 2.61 9.84
N ALA A 149 4.99 1.34 10.22
CA ALA A 149 6.21 0.75 10.75
C ALA A 149 7.38 0.82 9.76
N VAL A 150 7.15 0.56 8.47
CA VAL A 150 8.20 0.66 7.45
C VAL A 150 8.53 2.12 7.12
N LEU A 151 7.55 3.01 7.09
CA LEU A 151 7.78 4.44 6.86
C LEU A 151 8.69 5.04 7.93
N SER A 152 8.46 4.70 9.21
CA SER A 152 9.22 5.24 10.34
C SER A 152 10.68 4.80 10.37
N VAL A 153 11.00 3.60 9.89
CA VAL A 153 12.35 3.02 9.93
C VAL A 153 13.16 3.30 8.65
N SER A 154 12.49 3.47 7.51
CA SER A 154 13.16 3.57 6.22
C SER A 154 13.78 4.93 5.99
N SER A 155 15.10 5.00 5.89
CA SER A 155 15.82 6.25 5.53
C SER A 155 15.42 6.80 4.15
N LYS A 156 14.86 5.98 3.26
CA LYS A 156 14.38 6.42 1.96
C LYS A 156 13.02 7.11 2.05
N CYS A 157 12.25 6.81 3.09
CA CYS A 157 10.96 7.41 3.35
C CYS A 157 11.06 8.67 4.23
N TYR A 158 12.28 9.10 4.61
CA TYR A 158 12.51 10.19 5.56
C TYR A 158 11.74 11.46 5.20
N PHE A 159 11.85 11.95 3.96
CA PHE A 159 11.10 13.11 3.52
C PHE A 159 9.60 12.83 3.42
N TYR A 160 9.24 11.65 2.90
CA TYR A 160 7.84 11.29 2.65
C TYR A 160 6.98 11.25 3.92
N GLN A 161 7.53 10.78 5.05
CA GLN A 161 6.80 10.74 6.33
C GLN A 161 6.38 12.11 6.87
N TYR A 162 7.06 13.20 6.47
CA TYR A 162 6.68 14.56 6.88
C TYR A 162 5.56 15.17 6.02
N ILE A 163 5.33 14.65 4.84
CA ILE A 163 4.38 15.21 3.87
C ILE A 163 3.13 14.35 3.65
N VAL A 164 3.08 13.18 4.28
CA VAL A 164 1.94 12.28 4.20
C VAL A 164 1.43 11.96 5.60
N THR A 165 0.11 12.01 5.78
CA THR A 165 -0.56 11.75 7.06
C THR A 165 -1.38 10.46 7.03
N ASP A 166 -1.91 10.10 5.87
CA ASP A 166 -2.77 8.92 5.72
C ASP A 166 -2.67 8.29 4.33
N VAL A 167 -3.16 7.04 4.22
CA VAL A 167 -3.34 6.36 2.94
C VAL A 167 -4.55 6.98 2.24
N CYS A 168 -4.28 7.85 1.29
CA CYS A 168 -5.32 8.51 0.49
C CYS A 168 -4.79 8.86 -0.90
N LEU A 169 -5.68 8.92 -1.88
CA LEU A 169 -5.31 9.41 -3.20
C LEU A 169 -4.90 10.88 -3.10
N GLN A 170 -3.65 11.16 -3.42
CA GLN A 170 -3.11 12.51 -3.24
C GLN A 170 -3.77 13.50 -4.19
N GLU A 171 -4.19 14.64 -3.65
CA GLU A 171 -5.00 15.64 -4.36
C GLU A 171 -4.38 16.11 -5.68
N TYR A 172 -3.06 16.31 -5.73
CA TYR A 172 -2.39 16.82 -6.93
C TYR A 172 -2.54 15.87 -8.13
N LEU A 173 -2.73 14.56 -7.89
CA LEU A 173 -2.98 13.57 -8.95
C LEU A 173 -4.35 13.76 -9.60
N CYS A 174 -5.32 14.30 -8.86
CA CYS A 174 -6.67 14.55 -9.34
C CYS A 174 -6.84 15.94 -9.97
N LYS A 175 -5.91 16.88 -9.71
CA LYS A 175 -6.02 18.24 -10.22
C LYS A 175 -5.78 18.32 -11.73
N PRO A 176 -6.46 19.22 -12.45
CA PRO A 176 -6.28 19.43 -13.89
C PRO A 176 -5.01 20.25 -14.17
N ILE A 177 -3.86 19.71 -13.81
CA ILE A 177 -2.53 20.28 -14.09
C ILE A 177 -1.81 19.41 -15.10
N PRO A 178 -0.89 19.97 -15.92
CA PRO A 178 -0.15 19.20 -16.91
C PRO A 178 0.58 17.98 -16.31
N GLU A 179 0.60 16.87 -17.01
CA GLU A 179 1.16 15.60 -16.50
C GLU A 179 2.65 15.69 -16.15
N TRP A 180 3.42 16.56 -16.81
CA TRP A 180 4.83 16.74 -16.45
C TRP A 180 5.00 17.37 -15.05
N TYR A 181 4.10 18.29 -14.64
CA TYR A 181 4.10 18.82 -13.28
C TYR A 181 3.77 17.72 -12.25
N LYS A 182 2.73 16.92 -12.51
CA LYS A 182 2.40 15.76 -11.65
C LYS A 182 3.60 14.85 -11.51
N THR A 183 4.26 14.52 -12.63
CA THR A 183 5.46 13.69 -12.64
C THR A 183 6.60 14.29 -11.81
N CYS A 184 6.84 15.60 -11.88
CA CYS A 184 7.87 16.26 -11.08
C CYS A 184 7.54 16.19 -9.59
N ILE A 185 6.31 16.51 -9.20
CA ILE A 185 5.84 16.43 -7.81
C ILE A 185 5.98 14.99 -7.29
N THR A 186 5.48 14.03 -8.03
CA THR A 186 5.55 12.61 -7.67
C THR A 186 6.99 12.14 -7.47
N LYS A 187 7.89 12.52 -8.39
CA LYS A 187 9.31 12.13 -8.28
C LYS A 187 10.01 12.71 -7.06
N ILE A 188 9.69 13.94 -6.69
CA ILE A 188 10.22 14.55 -5.46
C ILE A 188 9.62 13.85 -4.23
N ARG A 189 8.29 13.73 -4.15
CA ARG A 189 7.60 13.11 -3.01
C ARG A 189 8.07 11.67 -2.77
N LEU A 190 8.21 10.87 -3.82
CA LEU A 190 8.55 9.44 -3.75
C LEU A 190 10.05 9.15 -3.84
N SER A 191 10.91 10.13 -3.62
CA SER A 191 12.38 9.99 -3.70
C SER A 191 12.83 9.28 -4.99
N SER A 192 12.18 9.62 -6.11
CA SER A 192 12.47 9.06 -7.46
C SER A 192 13.22 10.03 -8.37
N HIS A 193 13.86 11.02 -7.79
CA HIS A 193 14.61 12.10 -8.44
C HIS A 193 16.09 11.77 -8.65
N LYS A 194 16.90 12.80 -9.04
CA LYS A 194 18.33 12.70 -9.29
C LYS A 194 19.18 13.52 -8.29
N LEU A 195 18.63 13.92 -7.14
CA LEU A 195 19.41 14.61 -6.10
C LEU A 195 20.51 13.71 -5.55
N ALA A 196 21.57 14.30 -5.01
CA ALA A 196 22.74 13.56 -4.54
C ALA A 196 22.39 12.53 -3.46
N ILE A 197 21.36 12.77 -2.63
CA ILE A 197 20.89 11.81 -1.63
C ILE A 197 20.49 10.47 -2.28
N GLU A 198 19.77 10.47 -3.40
CA GLU A 198 19.35 9.26 -4.09
C GLU A 198 20.43 8.67 -5.00
N GLN A 199 21.20 9.52 -5.70
CA GLN A 199 22.32 9.04 -6.50
C GLN A 199 23.38 8.37 -5.63
N GLY A 200 23.67 8.95 -4.46
CA GLY A 200 24.62 8.39 -3.52
C GLY A 200 24.19 7.06 -2.92
N ARG A 201 22.87 6.79 -2.78
CA ARG A 201 22.38 5.45 -2.38
C ARG A 201 22.70 4.42 -3.44
N TYR A 202 22.49 4.75 -4.70
CA TYR A 202 22.79 3.86 -5.82
C TYR A 202 24.29 3.54 -5.88
N ASN A 203 25.14 4.56 -5.70
CA ASN A 203 26.60 4.44 -5.75
C ASN A 203 27.21 3.98 -4.41
N LYS A 204 26.39 3.61 -3.41
CA LYS A 204 26.83 3.21 -2.06
C LYS A 204 27.72 4.25 -1.37
N ALA A 205 27.61 5.52 -1.76
CA ALA A 205 28.35 6.61 -1.12
C ALA A 205 27.83 6.87 0.30
N ASN A 206 28.71 7.22 1.23
CA ASN A 206 28.32 7.62 2.57
C ASN A 206 27.41 8.87 2.52
N ARG A 207 26.44 8.98 3.43
CA ARG A 207 25.47 10.09 3.46
C ARG A 207 26.16 11.45 3.46
N ASN A 208 27.21 11.62 4.24
CA ASN A 208 27.95 12.88 4.37
C ASN A 208 28.67 13.32 3.08
N ARG A 209 28.85 12.42 2.11
CA ARG A 209 29.43 12.74 0.81
C ARG A 209 28.40 13.08 -0.27
N ARG A 210 27.11 13.07 0.06
CA ARG A 210 26.00 13.37 -0.86
C ARG A 210 25.66 14.86 -0.82
N THR A 211 26.66 15.69 -1.02
CA THR A 211 26.55 17.15 -0.90
C THR A 211 25.97 17.80 -2.15
N CYS A 212 25.32 18.93 -1.95
CA CYS A 212 24.78 19.77 -3.02
C CYS A 212 25.91 20.31 -3.89
N LYS A 213 25.79 20.14 -5.22
CA LYS A 213 26.80 20.62 -6.18
C LYS A 213 26.82 22.14 -6.35
N LEU A 214 25.75 22.83 -5.91
CA LEU A 214 25.61 24.28 -6.10
C LEU A 214 26.09 25.07 -4.88
N CYS A 215 25.74 24.65 -3.66
CA CYS A 215 26.18 25.36 -2.43
C CYS A 215 27.34 24.66 -1.72
N ILE A 216 27.64 23.39 -2.05
CA ILE A 216 28.77 22.55 -1.59
C ILE A 216 28.74 22.22 -0.08
N ASN A 217 28.00 22.96 0.74
CA ASN A 217 28.07 22.96 2.20
C ASN A 217 27.14 21.94 2.89
N GLU A 218 26.09 21.46 2.22
CA GLU A 218 25.05 20.63 2.84
C GLU A 218 24.69 19.41 2.00
N ILE A 219 24.09 18.43 2.66
CA ILE A 219 23.56 17.23 1.99
C ILE A 219 22.42 17.65 1.05
N GLU A 220 22.49 17.25 -0.22
CA GLU A 220 21.45 17.52 -1.19
C GLU A 220 20.31 16.49 -1.05
N ASP A 221 19.42 16.72 -0.09
CA ASP A 221 18.17 16.00 0.06
C ASP A 221 16.97 16.85 -0.42
N GLU A 222 15.77 16.32 -0.30
CA GLU A 222 14.53 16.95 -0.75
C GLU A 222 14.27 18.26 0.01
N MET A 223 14.51 18.29 1.34
CA MET A 223 14.33 19.48 2.17
C MET A 223 15.32 20.56 1.80
N HIS A 224 16.58 20.21 1.63
CA HIS A 224 17.61 21.14 1.19
C HIS A 224 17.27 21.72 -0.19
N PHE A 225 16.91 20.90 -1.15
CA PHE A 225 16.57 21.32 -2.51
C PHE A 225 15.36 22.28 -2.53
N ILE A 226 14.27 21.90 -1.83
CA ILE A 226 13.01 22.65 -1.87
C ILE A 226 13.08 23.92 -1.01
N LEU A 227 13.65 23.86 0.20
CA LEU A 227 13.50 24.90 1.21
C LEU A 227 14.78 25.64 1.56
N LEU A 228 15.93 24.95 1.61
CA LEU A 228 17.12 25.47 2.29
C LEU A 228 18.22 25.95 1.35
N CYS A 229 18.39 25.35 0.17
CA CYS A 229 19.53 25.67 -0.68
C CYS A 229 19.60 27.16 -1.05
N PRO A 230 20.69 27.87 -0.72
CA PRO A 230 20.81 29.30 -0.99
C PRO A 230 20.81 29.62 -2.50
N SER A 231 21.29 28.73 -3.33
CA SER A 231 21.30 28.90 -4.78
C SER A 231 19.92 29.05 -5.41
N TYR A 232 18.85 28.60 -4.71
CA TYR A 232 17.47 28.67 -5.20
C TYR A 232 16.64 29.75 -4.49
N VAL A 233 17.21 30.61 -3.64
CA VAL A 233 16.49 31.63 -2.86
C VAL A 233 15.62 32.52 -3.75
N ASN A 234 16.17 33.03 -4.85
CA ASN A 234 15.43 33.93 -5.74
C ASN A 234 14.24 33.21 -6.43
N LEU A 235 14.43 31.97 -6.84
CA LEU A 235 13.35 31.17 -7.43
C LEU A 235 12.23 30.89 -6.40
N ARG A 236 12.60 30.56 -5.17
CA ARG A 236 11.63 30.35 -4.08
C ARG A 236 10.86 31.62 -3.77
N LYS A 237 11.51 32.77 -3.65
CA LYS A 237 10.85 34.07 -3.43
C LYS A 237 9.82 34.37 -4.53
N GLN A 238 10.20 34.18 -5.79
CA GLN A 238 9.27 34.37 -6.91
C GLN A 238 8.06 33.43 -6.83
N PHE A 239 8.29 32.15 -6.45
CA PHE A 239 7.22 31.17 -6.32
C PHE A 239 6.29 31.47 -5.15
N ILE A 240 6.83 31.80 -3.96
CA ILE A 240 6.06 32.17 -2.78
C ILE A 240 5.22 33.41 -3.05
N ASN A 241 5.79 34.46 -3.63
CA ASN A 241 5.05 35.66 -3.99
C ASN A 241 3.86 35.37 -4.92
N ARG A 242 4.03 34.46 -5.90
CA ARG A 242 2.91 34.05 -6.76
C ARG A 242 1.80 33.30 -6.03
N ILE A 243 2.15 32.52 -5.02
CA ILE A 243 1.15 31.81 -4.19
C ILE A 243 0.42 32.81 -3.29
N THR A 244 1.13 33.69 -2.59
CA THR A 244 0.55 34.68 -1.66
C THR A 244 -0.43 35.61 -2.38
N VAL A 245 -0.05 36.12 -3.54
CA VAL A 245 -0.95 36.97 -4.38
C VAL A 245 -2.23 36.24 -4.77
N LYS A 246 -2.17 34.95 -5.07
CA LYS A 246 -3.37 34.15 -5.40
C LYS A 246 -4.24 33.81 -4.19
N CYS A 247 -3.66 33.64 -3.01
CA CYS A 247 -4.41 33.33 -1.78
C CYS A 247 -5.08 34.57 -1.17
N CYS A 248 -4.60 35.77 -1.44
CA CYS A 248 -5.20 37.04 -0.94
C CYS A 248 -6.34 37.55 -1.83
N ASN A 249 -6.63 36.92 -2.95
CA ASN A 249 -7.70 37.33 -3.89
C ASN A 249 -8.93 36.40 -3.81
N TYR A 250 -9.11 35.68 -2.70
CA TYR A 250 -10.32 34.91 -2.35
C TYR A 250 -10.83 35.41 -0.95
#